data_fb3c1af6aef42c7805cbe080a7169a5c
#
_entry.id   fb3c1af6aef42c7805cbe080a7169a5c
#
_cell.length_a   1.000
_cell.length_b   1.000
_cell.length_c   1.000
_cell.angle_alpha   90.00
_cell.angle_beta   90.00
_cell.angle_gamma   90.00
#
_symmetry.space_group_name_H-M   'P 1'
#
loop_
_entity.id
_entity.type
_entity.pdbx_description
1 polymer ?
#
loop_
_entity_poly.entity_id
_entity_poly.type
_entity_poly.pdbx_seq_one_letter_code
_entity_poly.pdbx_strand_id
1 'polypeptide(L)'
;EAVKGISFEVQEGQIVTLIGSNGAGKSTTLRTISGLVKPSGGKILFAGEDITGKDPTQIVTQGVTLVPEGRRIFPDMTVLENLKIGAYLRKDSLADDLARVYDLFPRLKERGWQQAGTLSGGEQQMLAIGRALMGQPKLLLLDEPSLGLAPLLVKSIFETIRAINQSGVTILIVEQNA
;
A
#
# COMPACT_ATOMS: atom_id res chain seq x y z
N GLU A 1 9.86 -21.53 -8.97
CA GLU A 1 9.41 -20.31 -9.67
C GLU A 1 7.99 -20.00 -9.20
N ALA A 2 7.80 -18.85 -8.52
CA ALA A 2 6.50 -18.51 -7.91
C ALA A 2 5.50 -17.94 -8.95
N VAL A 3 5.99 -17.31 -10.00
CA VAL A 3 5.18 -16.74 -11.10
C VAL A 3 5.66 -17.33 -12.41
N LYS A 4 4.75 -17.98 -13.15
CA LYS A 4 5.05 -18.67 -14.42
C LYS A 4 4.75 -17.79 -15.66
N GLY A 5 5.07 -16.50 -15.58
CA GLY A 5 4.80 -15.54 -16.65
C GLY A 5 3.33 -15.07 -16.62
N ILE A 6 3.13 -13.80 -16.26
CA ILE A 6 1.84 -13.11 -16.34
C ILE A 6 2.03 -11.82 -17.12
N SER A 7 1.00 -11.41 -17.83
CA SER A 7 0.95 -10.10 -18.47
C SER A 7 -0.40 -9.46 -18.15
N PHE A 8 -0.39 -8.25 -17.63
CA PHE A 8 -1.58 -7.46 -17.36
C PHE A 8 -1.23 -5.98 -17.41
N GLU A 9 -2.23 -5.16 -17.51
CA GLU A 9 -2.13 -3.71 -17.55
C GLU A 9 -3.07 -3.11 -16.51
N VAL A 10 -2.62 -2.01 -15.87
CA VAL A 10 -3.42 -1.20 -14.97
C VAL A 10 -3.39 0.23 -15.49
N GLN A 11 -4.54 0.77 -15.89
CA GLN A 11 -4.64 2.13 -16.37
C GLN A 11 -4.66 3.11 -15.21
N GLU A 12 -4.17 4.32 -15.44
CA GLU A 12 -4.20 5.40 -14.46
C GLU A 12 -5.63 5.64 -13.94
N GLY A 13 -5.76 5.78 -12.62
CA GLY A 13 -7.05 6.00 -11.96
C GLY A 13 -7.90 4.75 -11.76
N GLN A 14 -7.48 3.57 -12.20
CA GLN A 14 -8.22 2.32 -11.97
C GLN A 14 -7.93 1.70 -10.62
N ILE A 15 -8.90 0.88 -10.16
CA ILE A 15 -8.68 -0.15 -9.14
C ILE A 15 -8.70 -1.50 -9.87
N VAL A 16 -7.59 -2.23 -9.78
CA VAL A 16 -7.48 -3.59 -10.32
C VAL A 16 -7.23 -4.56 -9.18
N THR A 17 -7.92 -5.69 -9.18
CA THR A 17 -7.73 -6.75 -8.19
C THR A 17 -7.27 -8.03 -8.86
N LEU A 18 -6.13 -8.56 -8.41
CA LEU A 18 -5.64 -9.88 -8.77
C LEU A 18 -6.12 -10.87 -7.70
N ILE A 19 -6.90 -11.85 -8.13
CA ILE A 19 -7.46 -12.89 -7.26
C ILE A 19 -6.78 -14.22 -7.54
N GLY A 20 -6.47 -14.98 -6.51
CA GLY A 20 -5.89 -16.30 -6.66
C GLY A 20 -5.62 -16.98 -5.33
N SER A 21 -5.46 -18.29 -5.36
CA SER A 21 -5.16 -19.11 -4.18
C SER A 21 -3.81 -18.75 -3.55
N ASN A 22 -3.61 -19.20 -2.31
CA ASN A 22 -2.31 -19.09 -1.65
C ASN A 22 -1.23 -19.81 -2.47
N GLY A 23 -0.07 -19.18 -2.61
CA GLY A 23 1.02 -19.71 -3.43
C GLY A 23 0.92 -19.41 -4.93
N ALA A 24 -0.14 -18.74 -5.41
CA ALA A 24 -0.29 -18.37 -6.83
C ALA A 24 0.69 -17.27 -7.31
N GLY A 25 1.54 -16.75 -6.44
CA GLY A 25 2.53 -15.73 -6.80
C GLY A 25 2.05 -14.28 -6.68
N LYS A 26 0.85 -14.04 -6.13
CA LYS A 26 0.25 -12.69 -5.98
C LYS A 26 1.18 -11.71 -5.27
N SER A 27 1.57 -12.02 -4.03
CA SER A 27 2.48 -11.19 -3.23
C SER A 27 3.86 -11.06 -3.87
N THR A 28 4.34 -12.12 -4.55
CA THR A 28 5.59 -12.08 -5.31
C THR A 28 5.50 -11.08 -6.45
N THR A 29 4.37 -11.02 -7.16
CA THR A 29 4.12 -10.04 -8.22
C THR A 29 4.23 -8.62 -7.67
N LEU A 30 3.54 -8.29 -6.56
CA LEU A 30 3.62 -6.96 -5.95
C LEU A 30 5.05 -6.63 -5.48
N ARG A 31 5.73 -7.59 -4.85
CA ARG A 31 7.13 -7.41 -4.42
C ARG A 31 8.09 -7.21 -5.60
N THR A 32 7.79 -7.84 -6.75
CA THR A 32 8.59 -7.64 -7.97
C THR A 32 8.35 -6.25 -8.56
N ILE A 33 7.10 -5.78 -8.60
CA ILE A 33 6.77 -4.42 -9.06
C ILE A 33 7.43 -3.37 -8.15
N SER A 34 7.47 -3.60 -6.83
CA SER A 34 8.09 -2.68 -5.86
C SER A 34 9.62 -2.82 -5.75
N GLY A 35 10.26 -3.70 -6.55
CA GLY A 35 11.72 -3.88 -6.57
C GLY A 35 12.28 -4.72 -5.43
N LEU A 36 11.44 -5.26 -4.54
CA LEU A 36 11.86 -6.10 -3.41
C LEU A 36 12.28 -7.52 -3.87
N VAL A 37 11.83 -7.95 -5.03
CA VAL A 37 12.20 -9.21 -5.67
C VAL A 37 12.61 -8.91 -7.09
N LYS A 38 13.74 -9.45 -7.53
CA LYS A 38 14.18 -9.31 -8.92
C LYS A 38 13.41 -10.29 -9.81
N PRO A 39 12.83 -9.83 -10.93
CA PRO A 39 12.19 -10.73 -11.88
C PRO A 39 13.22 -11.64 -12.58
N SER A 40 12.84 -12.88 -12.88
CA SER A 40 13.64 -13.81 -13.66
C SER A 40 13.58 -13.53 -15.18
N GLY A 41 12.60 -12.73 -15.62
CA GLY A 41 12.39 -12.33 -17.00
C GLY A 41 11.19 -11.41 -17.15
N GLY A 42 10.93 -10.96 -18.36
CA GLY A 42 9.84 -10.03 -18.65
C GLY A 42 10.21 -8.57 -18.42
N LYS A 43 9.20 -7.69 -18.50
CA LYS A 43 9.33 -6.25 -18.32
C LYS A 43 8.24 -5.72 -17.42
N ILE A 44 8.56 -4.70 -16.64
CA ILE A 44 7.62 -3.93 -15.82
C ILE A 44 7.74 -2.46 -16.25
N LEU A 45 6.66 -1.91 -16.77
CA LEU A 45 6.58 -0.51 -17.16
C LEU A 45 5.68 0.25 -16.16
N PHE A 46 6.14 1.41 -15.74
CA PHE A 46 5.36 2.35 -14.94
C PHE A 46 5.38 3.74 -15.60
N ALA A 47 4.21 4.25 -15.95
CA ALA A 47 4.06 5.53 -16.67
C ALA A 47 4.96 5.62 -17.92
N GLY A 48 5.09 4.51 -18.67
CA GLY A 48 5.94 4.40 -19.87
C GLY A 48 7.42 4.16 -19.61
N GLU A 49 7.88 4.23 -18.36
CA GLU A 49 9.28 3.97 -18.00
C GLU A 49 9.51 2.51 -17.60
N ASP A 50 10.63 1.93 -18.00
CA ASP A 50 11.04 0.60 -17.57
C ASP A 50 11.58 0.66 -16.13
N ILE A 51 10.87 0.01 -15.22
CA ILE A 51 11.24 -0.12 -13.80
C ILE A 51 11.73 -1.51 -13.43
N THR A 52 11.91 -2.39 -14.40
CA THR A 52 12.31 -3.79 -14.22
C THR A 52 13.61 -3.88 -13.42
N GLY A 53 13.55 -4.49 -12.23
CA GLY A 53 14.71 -4.72 -11.38
C GLY A 53 15.38 -3.46 -10.80
N LYS A 54 14.74 -2.29 -10.89
CA LYS A 54 15.20 -1.08 -10.20
C LYS A 54 15.19 -1.28 -8.69
N ASP A 55 16.01 -0.49 -8.01
CA ASP A 55 16.05 -0.45 -6.54
C ASP A 55 14.72 0.05 -5.95
N PRO A 56 14.24 -0.52 -4.83
CA PRO A 56 12.99 -0.10 -4.19
C PRO A 56 12.89 1.40 -3.92
N THR A 57 13.98 2.04 -3.51
CA THR A 57 14.01 3.49 -3.26
C THR A 57 13.72 4.29 -4.54
N GLN A 58 14.28 3.87 -5.67
CA GLN A 58 14.01 4.49 -6.97
C GLN A 58 12.54 4.34 -7.37
N ILE A 59 11.96 3.16 -7.13
CA ILE A 59 10.56 2.86 -7.44
C ILE A 59 9.62 3.70 -6.57
N VAL A 60 9.87 3.79 -5.27
CA VAL A 60 9.09 4.64 -4.36
C VAL A 60 9.19 6.11 -4.76
N THR A 61 10.37 6.58 -5.15
CA THR A 61 10.58 7.98 -5.61
C THR A 61 9.77 8.29 -6.89
N GLN A 62 9.51 7.29 -7.73
CA GLN A 62 8.65 7.44 -8.91
C GLN A 62 7.16 7.45 -8.57
N GLY A 63 6.78 7.09 -7.34
CA GLY A 63 5.41 7.12 -6.85
C GLY A 63 4.73 5.75 -6.77
N VAL A 64 5.47 4.65 -6.72
CA VAL A 64 4.94 3.31 -6.48
C VAL A 64 5.20 2.90 -5.04
N THR A 65 4.15 2.65 -4.27
CA THR A 65 4.27 2.29 -2.85
C THR A 65 3.53 0.99 -2.56
N LEU A 66 4.15 0.10 -1.77
CA LEU A 66 3.58 -1.18 -1.36
C LEU A 66 3.16 -1.13 0.11
N VAL A 67 1.92 -1.54 0.38
CA VAL A 67 1.45 -1.97 1.71
C VAL A 67 1.50 -3.50 1.72
N PRO A 68 2.50 -4.10 2.39
CA PRO A 68 2.68 -5.54 2.39
C PRO A 68 1.67 -6.23 3.30
N GLU A 69 1.48 -7.53 3.09
CA GLU A 69 0.74 -8.41 3.98
C GLU A 69 1.28 -8.33 5.43
N GLY A 70 0.38 -8.43 6.41
CA GLY A 70 0.73 -8.39 7.83
C GLY A 70 1.01 -6.99 8.36
N ARG A 71 0.51 -5.95 7.67
CA ARG A 71 0.51 -4.53 8.10
C ARG A 71 1.89 -3.90 8.21
N ARG A 72 2.89 -4.60 8.76
CA ARG A 72 4.31 -4.18 8.91
C ARG A 72 4.45 -2.76 9.47
N ILE A 73 3.67 -2.43 10.48
CA ILE A 73 3.83 -1.20 11.26
C ILE A 73 5.06 -1.30 12.17
N PHE A 74 5.52 -0.17 12.70
CA PHE A 74 6.55 -0.08 13.73
C PHE A 74 5.84 -0.04 15.09
N PRO A 75 5.75 -1.18 15.82
CA PRO A 75 4.88 -1.30 16.99
C PRO A 75 5.31 -0.42 18.17
N ASP A 76 6.61 -0.19 18.32
CA ASP A 76 7.19 0.62 19.41
C ASP A 76 7.15 2.14 19.15
N MET A 77 6.76 2.54 17.94
CA MET A 77 6.58 3.92 17.56
C MET A 77 5.12 4.33 17.68
N THR A 78 4.90 5.63 17.89
CA THR A 78 3.55 6.19 17.90
C THR A 78 2.89 6.12 16.50
N VAL A 79 1.56 6.28 16.46
CA VAL A 79 0.81 6.41 15.21
C VAL A 79 1.37 7.54 14.35
N LEU A 80 1.60 8.73 14.95
CA LEU A 80 2.13 9.89 14.22
C LEU A 80 3.54 9.63 13.67
N GLU A 81 4.41 8.98 14.43
CA GLU A 81 5.76 8.63 13.97
C GLU A 81 5.72 7.63 12.82
N ASN A 82 4.85 6.61 12.91
CA ASN A 82 4.61 5.67 11.80
C ASN A 82 4.18 6.40 10.52
N LEU A 83 3.24 7.36 10.62
CA LEU A 83 2.81 8.15 9.47
C LEU A 83 3.97 8.95 8.88
N LYS A 84 4.73 9.66 9.70
CA LYS A 84 5.86 10.49 9.26
C LYS A 84 6.94 9.69 8.53
N ILE A 85 7.21 8.44 8.95
CA ILE A 85 8.16 7.56 8.27
C ILE A 85 7.73 7.29 6.82
N GLY A 86 6.43 7.24 6.52
CA GLY A 86 5.93 7.07 5.14
C GLY A 86 6.40 8.15 4.17
N ALA A 87 6.78 9.31 4.69
CA ALA A 87 7.28 10.45 3.92
C ALA A 87 8.80 10.64 4.02
N TYR A 88 9.57 9.61 4.40
CA TYR A 88 11.00 9.75 4.70
C TYR A 88 11.87 10.27 3.55
N LEU A 89 11.45 10.10 2.30
CA LEU A 89 12.14 10.63 1.11
C LEU A 89 11.78 12.09 0.80
N ARG A 90 10.77 12.64 1.47
CA ARG A 90 10.26 13.99 1.23
C ARG A 90 10.93 15.00 2.17
N LYS A 91 11.04 16.26 1.70
CA LYS A 91 11.61 17.36 2.45
C LYS A 91 10.66 18.54 2.61
N ASP A 92 9.46 18.42 2.07
CA ASP A 92 8.41 19.42 2.13
C ASP A 92 7.53 19.28 3.39
N SER A 93 6.57 20.18 3.57
CA SER A 93 5.62 20.12 4.69
C SER A 93 4.71 18.91 4.57
N LEU A 94 4.51 18.19 5.67
CA LEU A 94 3.63 17.02 5.74
C LEU A 94 2.23 17.36 6.28
N ALA A 95 1.95 18.64 6.55
CA ALA A 95 0.73 19.06 7.24
C ALA A 95 -0.54 18.69 6.46
N ASP A 96 -0.55 18.94 5.15
CA ASP A 96 -1.71 18.67 4.29
C ASP A 96 -1.93 17.16 4.11
N ASP A 97 -0.84 16.37 4.01
CA ASP A 97 -0.94 14.93 3.89
C ASP A 97 -1.43 14.29 5.19
N LEU A 98 -0.95 14.76 6.34
CA LEU A 98 -1.46 14.33 7.65
C LEU A 98 -2.94 14.65 7.79
N ALA A 99 -3.37 15.86 7.41
CA ALA A 99 -4.78 16.25 7.43
C ALA A 99 -5.61 15.28 6.58
N ARG A 100 -5.18 15.01 5.34
CA ARG A 100 -5.85 14.10 4.43
C ARG A 100 -5.93 12.66 4.96
N VAL A 101 -4.84 12.15 5.54
CA VAL A 101 -4.83 10.82 6.18
C VAL A 101 -5.78 10.78 7.38
N TYR A 102 -5.83 11.84 8.18
CA TYR A 102 -6.73 11.93 9.33
C TYR A 102 -8.20 12.09 8.94
N ASP A 103 -8.49 12.70 7.79
CA ASP A 103 -9.86 12.75 7.24
C ASP A 103 -10.32 11.35 6.78
N LEU A 104 -9.42 10.58 6.16
CA LEU A 104 -9.68 9.19 5.77
C LEU A 104 -9.78 8.24 6.98
N PHE A 105 -8.99 8.49 8.00
CA PHE A 105 -8.85 7.64 9.20
C PHE A 105 -8.93 8.47 10.49
N PRO A 106 -10.12 8.97 10.89
CA PRO A 106 -10.26 9.83 12.08
C PRO A 106 -9.71 9.19 13.37
N ARG A 107 -9.80 7.86 13.50
CA ARG A 107 -9.25 7.12 14.64
C ARG A 107 -7.74 7.27 14.79
N LEU A 108 -7.00 7.40 13.68
CA LEU A 108 -5.57 7.64 13.75
C LEU A 108 -5.24 9.04 14.30
N LYS A 109 -6.09 10.04 14.01
CA LYS A 109 -5.96 11.38 14.59
C LYS A 109 -6.15 11.37 16.10
N GLU A 110 -7.22 10.71 16.57
CA GLU A 110 -7.53 10.57 18.01
C GLU A 110 -6.40 9.87 18.78
N ARG A 111 -5.68 8.97 18.12
CA ARG A 111 -4.66 8.08 18.69
C ARG A 111 -3.23 8.40 18.23
N GLY A 112 -2.99 9.60 17.71
CA GLY A 112 -1.70 9.99 17.15
C GLY A 112 -0.52 9.79 18.09
N TRP A 113 -0.73 9.93 19.39
CA TRP A 113 0.24 9.76 20.47
C TRP A 113 0.43 8.31 20.95
N GLN A 114 -0.50 7.39 20.58
CA GLN A 114 -0.52 6.02 21.05
C GLN A 114 0.51 5.17 20.33
N GLN A 115 1.15 4.23 21.03
CA GLN A 115 2.04 3.24 20.41
C GLN A 115 1.24 2.34 19.45
N ALA A 116 1.75 2.21 18.23
CA ALA A 116 1.07 1.50 17.15
C ALA A 116 0.83 0.01 17.44
N GLY A 117 1.70 -0.62 18.22
CA GLY A 117 1.55 -2.01 18.64
C GLY A 117 0.32 -2.27 19.51
N THR A 118 -0.24 -1.24 20.16
CA THR A 118 -1.42 -1.35 21.02
C THR A 118 -2.75 -1.10 20.31
N LEU A 119 -2.70 -0.78 19.01
CA LEU A 119 -3.89 -0.62 18.18
C LEU A 119 -4.55 -1.96 17.85
N SER A 120 -5.87 -1.94 17.62
CA SER A 120 -6.58 -3.08 17.05
C SER A 120 -6.05 -3.45 15.66
N GLY A 121 -6.29 -4.68 15.21
CA GLY A 121 -5.84 -5.12 13.89
C GLY A 121 -6.35 -4.25 12.73
N GLY A 122 -7.57 -3.76 12.80
CA GLY A 122 -8.14 -2.84 11.82
C GLY A 122 -7.47 -1.47 11.83
N GLU A 123 -7.20 -0.92 13.01
CA GLU A 123 -6.48 0.35 13.16
C GLU A 123 -5.04 0.25 12.68
N GLN A 124 -4.38 -0.88 12.91
CA GLN A 124 -3.03 -1.15 12.37
C GLN A 124 -3.05 -1.21 10.83
N GLN A 125 -4.10 -1.79 10.24
CA GLN A 125 -4.26 -1.81 8.78
C GLN A 125 -4.49 -0.39 8.22
N MET A 126 -5.35 0.40 8.87
CA MET A 126 -5.55 1.82 8.54
C MET A 126 -4.23 2.60 8.63
N LEU A 127 -3.43 2.35 9.69
CA LEU A 127 -2.13 2.98 9.86
C LEU A 127 -1.14 2.59 8.75
N ALA A 128 -1.09 1.32 8.35
CA ALA A 128 -0.23 0.88 7.26
C ALA A 128 -0.59 1.55 5.92
N ILE A 129 -1.87 1.68 5.61
CA ILE A 129 -2.36 2.39 4.42
C ILE A 129 -2.08 3.89 4.55
N GLY A 130 -2.40 4.50 5.69
CA GLY A 130 -2.13 5.92 5.94
C GLY A 130 -0.65 6.27 5.80
N ARG A 131 0.24 5.43 6.34
CA ARG A 131 1.68 5.57 6.17
C ARG A 131 2.11 5.56 4.70
N ALA A 132 1.55 4.66 3.90
CA ALA A 132 1.84 4.61 2.47
C ALA A 132 1.38 5.88 1.74
N LEU A 133 0.24 6.45 2.12
CA LEU A 133 -0.30 7.69 1.54
C LEU A 133 0.56 8.92 1.83
N MET A 134 1.30 8.93 2.93
CA MET A 134 2.23 10.02 3.26
C MET A 134 3.35 10.19 2.23
N GLY A 135 3.66 9.15 1.46
CA GLY A 135 4.60 9.19 0.34
C GLY A 135 4.01 9.80 -0.95
N GLN A 136 2.74 10.19 -0.98
CA GLN A 136 2.01 10.68 -2.16
C GLN A 136 2.12 9.72 -3.36
N PRO A 137 1.71 8.45 -3.22
CA PRO A 137 1.85 7.47 -4.29
C PRO A 137 0.94 7.82 -5.49
N LYS A 138 1.45 7.56 -6.70
CA LYS A 138 0.65 7.50 -7.94
C LYS A 138 0.00 6.13 -8.12
N LEU A 139 0.74 5.09 -7.69
CA LEU A 139 0.30 3.70 -7.67
C LEU A 139 0.47 3.12 -6.26
N LEU A 140 -0.63 2.70 -5.66
CA LEU A 140 -0.67 2.02 -4.37
C LEU A 140 -0.89 0.51 -4.59
N LEU A 141 0.06 -0.28 -4.14
CA LEU A 141 0.01 -1.74 -4.16
C LEU A 141 -0.45 -2.23 -2.79
N LEU A 142 -1.51 -3.04 -2.73
CA LEU A 142 -2.09 -3.56 -1.49
C LEU A 142 -2.05 -5.09 -1.49
N ASP A 143 -1.31 -5.67 -0.56
CA ASP A 143 -1.13 -7.11 -0.42
C ASP A 143 -2.07 -7.65 0.67
N GLU A 144 -3.17 -8.28 0.25
CA GLU A 144 -4.20 -8.87 1.09
C GLU A 144 -4.70 -7.91 2.21
N PRO A 145 -5.17 -6.71 1.88
CA PRO A 145 -5.54 -5.69 2.87
C PRO A 145 -6.70 -6.11 3.79
N SER A 146 -7.50 -7.09 3.40
CA SER A 146 -8.63 -7.59 4.18
C SER A 146 -8.27 -8.72 5.15
N LEU A 147 -7.06 -9.28 5.05
CA LEU A 147 -6.67 -10.48 5.77
C LEU A 147 -6.73 -10.33 7.30
N GLY A 148 -7.46 -11.24 7.94
CA GLY A 148 -7.59 -11.28 9.40
C GLY A 148 -8.41 -10.14 10.01
N LEU A 149 -9.24 -9.47 9.21
CA LEU A 149 -10.18 -8.44 9.67
C LEU A 149 -11.59 -8.98 9.82
N ALA A 150 -12.33 -8.42 10.77
CA ALA A 150 -13.77 -8.69 10.91
C ALA A 150 -14.54 -8.13 9.68
N PRO A 151 -15.67 -8.76 9.26
CA PRO A 151 -16.39 -8.39 8.04
C PRO A 151 -16.75 -6.89 7.93
N LEU A 152 -17.13 -6.26 9.04
CA LEU A 152 -17.44 -4.82 9.06
C LEU A 152 -16.20 -3.96 8.77
N LEU A 153 -15.03 -4.38 9.26
CA LEU A 153 -13.77 -3.68 8.98
C LEU A 153 -13.31 -3.89 7.55
N VAL A 154 -13.53 -5.08 6.99
CA VAL A 154 -13.25 -5.35 5.56
C VAL A 154 -14.03 -4.36 4.69
N LYS A 155 -15.33 -4.21 4.93
CA LYS A 155 -16.16 -3.23 4.21
C LYS A 155 -15.59 -1.81 4.32
N SER A 156 -15.29 -1.37 5.54
CA SER A 156 -14.71 -0.03 5.80
C SER A 156 -13.38 0.19 5.08
N ILE A 157 -12.50 -0.80 5.07
CA ILE A 157 -11.21 -0.71 4.36
C ILE A 157 -11.43 -0.55 2.85
N PHE A 158 -12.33 -1.33 2.23
CA PHE A 158 -12.61 -1.19 0.81
C PHE A 158 -13.32 0.12 0.44
N GLU A 159 -14.20 0.63 1.31
CA GLU A 159 -14.76 1.99 1.14
C GLU A 159 -13.66 3.06 1.16
N THR A 160 -12.70 2.94 2.08
CA THR A 160 -11.55 3.85 2.13
C THR A 160 -10.64 3.71 0.90
N ILE A 161 -10.38 2.49 0.44
CA ILE A 161 -9.61 2.26 -0.79
C ILE A 161 -10.28 2.95 -2.00
N ARG A 162 -11.61 2.89 -2.09
CA ARG A 162 -12.36 3.62 -3.13
C ARG A 162 -12.20 5.13 -3.00
N ALA A 163 -12.26 5.67 -1.78
CA ALA A 163 -12.07 7.11 -1.54
C ALA A 163 -10.65 7.56 -1.92
N ILE A 164 -9.63 6.75 -1.61
CA ILE A 164 -8.24 6.98 -2.03
C ILE A 164 -8.14 7.01 -3.57
N ASN A 165 -8.75 6.05 -4.25
CA ASN A 165 -8.76 6.03 -5.71
C ASN A 165 -9.46 7.24 -6.31
N GLN A 166 -10.59 7.65 -5.76
CA GLN A 166 -11.33 8.85 -6.20
C GLN A 166 -10.51 10.14 -6.04
N SER A 167 -9.51 10.15 -5.17
CA SER A 167 -8.56 11.26 -5.05
C SER A 167 -7.44 11.24 -6.11
N GLY A 168 -7.47 10.29 -7.05
CA GLY A 168 -6.56 10.20 -8.20
C GLY A 168 -5.45 9.15 -8.06
N VAL A 169 -5.44 8.34 -7.01
CA VAL A 169 -4.44 7.27 -6.83
C VAL A 169 -4.87 6.02 -7.58
N THR A 170 -3.99 5.49 -8.42
CA THR A 170 -4.18 4.17 -9.06
C THR A 170 -3.91 3.07 -8.03
N ILE A 171 -4.71 2.00 -8.03
CA ILE A 171 -4.63 0.96 -7.01
C ILE A 171 -4.57 -0.44 -7.65
N LEU A 172 -3.59 -1.22 -7.22
CA LEU A 172 -3.50 -2.64 -7.52
C LEU A 172 -3.58 -3.43 -6.22
N ILE A 173 -4.61 -4.27 -6.12
CA ILE A 173 -4.88 -5.10 -4.94
C ILE A 173 -4.61 -6.55 -5.28
N VAL A 174 -4.05 -7.30 -4.38
CA VAL A 174 -4.12 -8.77 -4.42
C VAL A 174 -4.93 -9.27 -3.25
N GLU A 175 -5.81 -10.23 -3.52
CA GLU A 175 -6.71 -10.84 -2.54
C GLU A 175 -6.80 -12.35 -2.78
N GLN A 176 -7.11 -13.09 -1.72
CA GLN A 176 -7.34 -14.53 -1.81
C GLN A 176 -8.77 -14.83 -2.28
N ASN A 177 -9.72 -14.05 -1.81
CA ASN A 177 -11.15 -14.18 -2.11
C ASN A 177 -11.70 -12.83 -2.61
N ALA A 178 -12.71 -12.91 -3.50
CA ALA A 178 -13.42 -11.74 -4.00
C ALA A 178 -14.56 -11.31 -3.06
#